data_e42e455a0577b4d94715bf86deae32c7
#
_entry.id   e42e455a0577b4d94715bf86deae32c7
#
_cell.length_a   1.000
_cell.length_b   1.000
_cell.length_c   1.000
_cell.angle_alpha   90.00
_cell.angle_beta   90.00
_cell.angle_gamma   90.00
#
_symmetry.space_group_name_H-M   'P 1'
#
loop_
_entity.id
_entity.type
_entity.pdbx_description
1 polymer ?
#
loop_
_entity_poly.entity_id
_entity_poly.type
_entity_poly.pdbx_seq_one_letter_code
_entity_poly.pdbx_strand_id
1 'polypeptide(L)'
;MLSGSPKSLSNAHFPARARRVIQIFCSGGLSHVDTFDYKPELARRAGTPFDPDGKLQFFASKPGNCQPSFWKFRRHGQSGIWMSDLLPKLATCVDDMAFIYSMQSKTALHGPGNFMMNTGQILPGFPSMGSWITYGLGCETDNLPSFVVLPDKRGLPPGGIINWGAGFLPAQHQATTVNVNDPDQPIADLFPPKSFEMATPARDRVGLSLLEKLNQIHHSPRTGFSELEARIKAYEMAARLQLSAPEVTDLTGESEGTKKLYELDHPEIGAFGRQCLLARRLAERGVRFVQVYCGAENTTAEKIRPNWDSHEDLPRDHGYWGPILDSGASALLKDLKSRGMLEDTLVICTSEFGRQPAAQGDAAKGRDHNGGGFTTWLAGGGIKPGTTYGSTDELGFKAVDKVVHSYELHATALHLLGLDHERLTWYYNGLEQRLTGFEGKGVIDELLM
;
A
#
# COMPACT_ATOMS: atom_id res chain seq x y z
N MET A 1 22.41 3.92 -22.56
CA MET A 1 22.05 2.50 -22.52
C MET A 1 22.96 1.81 -21.49
N LEU A 2 22.48 1.64 -20.26
CA LEU A 2 23.14 0.81 -19.26
C LEU A 2 22.19 -0.36 -19.01
N SER A 3 22.31 -1.41 -19.82
CA SER A 3 21.67 -2.70 -19.58
C SER A 3 22.47 -3.43 -18.50
N GLY A 4 22.23 -3.09 -17.24
CA GLY A 4 22.64 -3.95 -16.14
C GLY A 4 21.72 -5.18 -16.18
N SER A 5 22.28 -6.37 -16.36
CA SER A 5 21.54 -7.61 -16.18
C SER A 5 20.93 -7.62 -14.78
N PRO A 6 19.63 -7.95 -14.61
CA PRO A 6 19.00 -7.97 -13.30
C PRO A 6 19.75 -8.93 -12.38
N LYS A 7 20.15 -8.44 -11.19
CA LYS A 7 20.75 -9.30 -10.15
C LYS A 7 19.75 -10.42 -9.85
N SER A 8 20.20 -11.66 -9.87
CA SER A 8 19.38 -12.83 -9.56
C SER A 8 18.81 -12.71 -8.15
N LEU A 9 17.62 -13.29 -7.92
CA LEU A 9 16.99 -13.46 -6.61
C LEU A 9 17.79 -14.45 -5.75
N SER A 10 19.07 -14.16 -5.49
CA SER A 10 20.03 -15.08 -4.86
C SER A 10 19.64 -15.52 -3.45
N ASN A 11 18.70 -14.79 -2.81
CA ASN A 11 18.25 -15.05 -1.44
C ASN A 11 16.82 -15.58 -1.37
N ALA A 12 16.13 -15.81 -2.50
CA ALA A 12 14.81 -16.43 -2.49
C ALA A 12 14.89 -17.89 -2.04
N HIS A 13 13.89 -18.34 -1.29
CA HIS A 13 13.81 -19.71 -0.78
C HIS A 13 13.36 -20.70 -1.86
N PHE A 14 12.63 -20.20 -2.88
CA PHE A 14 12.14 -20.94 -4.03
C PHE A 14 11.87 -19.98 -5.22
N PRO A 15 11.59 -20.48 -6.44
CA PRO A 15 11.35 -19.63 -7.60
C PRO A 15 10.19 -18.65 -7.38
N ALA A 16 10.47 -17.36 -7.54
CA ALA A 16 9.49 -16.30 -7.40
C ALA A 16 8.62 -16.17 -8.66
N ARG A 17 7.35 -15.81 -8.50
CA ARG A 17 6.43 -15.39 -9.56
C ARG A 17 6.37 -13.87 -9.70
N ALA A 18 6.41 -13.16 -8.57
CA ALA A 18 6.54 -11.72 -8.53
C ALA A 18 7.98 -11.31 -8.23
N ARG A 19 8.44 -10.23 -8.83
CA ARG A 19 9.73 -9.61 -8.55
C ARG A 19 9.60 -8.39 -7.65
N ARG A 20 8.44 -7.72 -7.69
CA ARG A 20 8.20 -6.44 -7.03
C ARG A 20 6.74 -6.31 -6.62
N VAL A 21 6.51 -5.39 -5.70
CA VAL A 21 5.17 -5.10 -5.17
C VAL A 21 4.88 -3.62 -5.29
N ILE A 22 3.66 -3.28 -5.72
CA ILE A 22 3.08 -1.95 -5.58
C ILE A 22 1.84 -2.08 -4.69
N GLN A 23 1.86 -1.44 -3.52
CA GLN A 23 0.73 -1.45 -2.61
C GLN A 23 0.04 -0.09 -2.60
N ILE A 24 -1.24 -0.06 -2.99
CA ILE A 24 -2.13 1.09 -2.82
C ILE A 24 -2.82 0.93 -1.46
N PHE A 25 -2.67 1.92 -0.58
CA PHE A 25 -3.27 1.92 0.73
C PHE A 25 -4.31 3.04 0.86
N CYS A 26 -5.59 2.66 0.93
CA CYS A 26 -6.73 3.56 1.07
C CYS A 26 -6.98 3.85 2.55
N SER A 27 -6.22 4.78 3.13
CA SER A 27 -6.29 5.09 4.55
C SER A 27 -7.63 5.74 4.92
N GLY A 28 -8.21 5.32 6.03
CA GLY A 28 -9.47 5.85 6.55
C GLY A 28 -10.65 4.86 6.47
N GLY A 29 -10.43 3.60 6.11
CA GLY A 29 -11.50 2.60 6.08
C GLY A 29 -12.40 2.70 4.85
N LEU A 30 -11.89 2.27 3.70
CA LEU A 30 -12.63 2.19 2.43
C LEU A 30 -13.89 1.30 2.57
N SER A 31 -15.06 1.84 2.23
CA SER A 31 -16.32 1.10 2.33
C SER A 31 -16.44 0.01 1.28
N HIS A 32 -16.28 -1.23 1.69
CA HIS A 32 -16.40 -2.39 0.80
C HIS A 32 -17.81 -2.57 0.25
N VAL A 33 -18.85 -2.30 1.05
CA VAL A 33 -20.25 -2.42 0.64
C VAL A 33 -20.69 -1.32 -0.34
N ASP A 34 -19.89 -0.29 -0.52
CA ASP A 34 -20.14 0.78 -1.50
C ASP A 34 -19.23 0.69 -2.73
N THR A 35 -18.23 -0.23 -2.74
CA THR A 35 -17.25 -0.34 -3.81
C THR A 35 -17.20 -1.72 -4.47
N PHE A 36 -17.00 -2.79 -3.70
CA PHE A 36 -16.65 -4.11 -4.25
C PHE A 36 -17.63 -5.22 -3.81
N ASP A 37 -18.17 -5.16 -2.60
CA ASP A 37 -18.93 -6.24 -1.99
C ASP A 37 -20.43 -5.98 -2.11
N TYR A 38 -21.05 -6.44 -3.21
CA TYR A 38 -22.45 -6.24 -3.50
C TYR A 38 -23.37 -6.99 -2.52
N LYS A 39 -24.24 -6.26 -1.81
CA LYS A 39 -25.17 -6.78 -0.79
C LYS A 39 -26.62 -6.47 -1.12
N PRO A 40 -27.31 -7.31 -1.91
CA PRO A 40 -28.74 -7.09 -2.23
C PRO A 40 -29.63 -7.14 -1.01
N GLU A 41 -29.29 -7.94 0.02
CA GLU A 41 -30.04 -8.01 1.27
C GLU A 41 -30.01 -6.68 2.03
N LEU A 42 -28.89 -5.97 1.98
CA LEU A 42 -28.78 -4.64 2.58
C LEU A 42 -29.74 -3.64 1.93
N ALA A 43 -29.94 -3.73 0.61
CA ALA A 43 -30.93 -2.92 -0.09
C ALA A 43 -32.36 -3.31 0.28
N ARG A 44 -32.62 -4.61 0.47
CA ARG A 44 -33.94 -5.11 0.90
C ARG A 44 -34.33 -4.65 2.30
N ARG A 45 -33.36 -4.56 3.22
CA ARG A 45 -33.56 -4.08 4.61
C ARG A 45 -33.37 -2.58 4.79
N ALA A 46 -33.27 -1.83 3.71
CA ALA A 46 -33.05 -0.38 3.79
C ALA A 46 -34.00 0.30 4.77
N GLY A 47 -33.47 1.08 5.69
CA GLY A 47 -34.24 1.83 6.68
C GLY A 47 -34.77 1.01 7.87
N THR A 48 -34.53 -0.32 7.94
CA THR A 48 -34.85 -1.10 9.16
C THR A 48 -33.68 -1.07 10.14
N PRO A 49 -33.93 -1.20 11.45
CA PRO A 49 -32.84 -1.27 12.44
C PRO A 49 -31.82 -2.34 12.09
N PHE A 50 -30.53 -1.96 12.15
CA PHE A 50 -29.44 -2.91 11.86
C PHE A 50 -29.24 -3.94 12.98
N ASP A 51 -29.32 -3.50 14.23
CA ASP A 51 -29.23 -4.34 15.42
C ASP A 51 -30.50 -4.18 16.28
N PRO A 52 -31.64 -4.78 15.88
CA PRO A 52 -32.90 -4.59 16.57
C PRO A 52 -32.89 -5.14 17.98
N ASP A 53 -32.06 -6.11 18.29
CA ASP A 53 -31.93 -6.74 19.59
C ASP A 53 -30.89 -6.11 20.52
N GLY A 54 -30.06 -5.17 20.01
CA GLY A 54 -29.00 -4.51 20.76
C GLY A 54 -27.90 -5.47 21.23
N LYS A 55 -27.64 -6.57 20.48
CA LYS A 55 -26.70 -7.63 20.86
C LYS A 55 -25.30 -7.46 20.29
N LEU A 56 -25.15 -6.60 19.27
CA LEU A 56 -23.87 -6.39 18.62
C LEU A 56 -23.04 -5.36 19.39
N GLN A 57 -21.75 -5.62 19.49
CA GLN A 57 -20.78 -4.64 20.01
C GLN A 57 -20.22 -3.82 18.84
N PHE A 58 -20.33 -2.50 18.98
CA PHE A 58 -19.81 -1.54 18.01
C PHE A 58 -18.68 -0.74 18.61
N PHE A 59 -17.82 -0.19 17.74
CA PHE A 59 -16.63 0.50 18.18
C PHE A 59 -16.93 1.84 18.88
N ALA A 60 -17.67 2.74 18.24
CA ALA A 60 -17.82 4.10 18.74
C ALA A 60 -19.26 4.59 18.89
N SER A 61 -20.21 4.01 18.17
CA SER A 61 -21.59 4.48 18.17
C SER A 61 -22.60 3.34 18.10
N LYS A 62 -23.84 3.61 18.54
CA LYS A 62 -24.94 2.69 18.24
C LYS A 62 -25.19 2.72 16.74
N PRO A 63 -25.38 1.57 16.07
CA PRO A 63 -25.74 1.54 14.68
C PRO A 63 -27.13 2.12 14.50
N GLY A 64 -27.32 2.84 13.41
CA GLY A 64 -28.63 3.26 12.94
C GLY A 64 -29.30 2.15 12.14
N ASN A 65 -30.01 2.55 11.10
CA ASN A 65 -30.69 1.64 10.21
C ASN A 65 -29.75 1.05 9.15
N CYS A 66 -30.11 -0.12 8.61
CA CYS A 66 -29.50 -0.69 7.44
C CYS A 66 -29.47 0.34 6.31
N GLN A 67 -28.28 0.58 5.77
CA GLN A 67 -28.06 1.58 4.74
C GLN A 67 -27.53 0.91 3.49
N PRO A 68 -28.29 0.86 2.40
CA PRO A 68 -27.81 0.33 1.14
C PRO A 68 -26.68 1.20 0.56
N SER A 69 -25.95 0.65 -0.40
CA SER A 69 -24.97 1.45 -1.14
C SER A 69 -25.63 2.64 -1.83
N PHE A 70 -24.95 3.77 -1.82
CA PHE A 70 -25.33 4.96 -2.56
C PHE A 70 -25.09 4.85 -4.06
N TRP A 71 -24.29 3.87 -4.50
CA TRP A 71 -23.94 3.61 -5.89
C TRP A 71 -24.55 2.30 -6.36
N LYS A 72 -24.87 2.25 -7.66
CA LYS A 72 -25.39 1.03 -8.28
C LYS A 72 -24.24 0.05 -8.54
N PHE A 73 -24.51 -1.21 -8.31
CA PHE A 73 -23.59 -2.29 -8.67
C PHE A 73 -23.98 -2.93 -9.99
N ARG A 74 -22.97 -3.31 -10.76
CA ARG A 74 -23.08 -4.06 -12.01
C ARG A 74 -22.02 -5.14 -12.08
N ARG A 75 -22.29 -6.14 -12.92
CA ARG A 75 -21.27 -7.15 -13.28
C ARG A 75 -20.41 -6.60 -14.41
N HIS A 76 -19.09 -6.82 -14.28
CA HIS A 76 -18.10 -6.34 -15.22
C HIS A 76 -17.19 -7.48 -15.70
N GLY A 77 -16.56 -7.28 -16.88
CA GLY A 77 -15.64 -8.22 -17.48
C GLY A 77 -16.25 -9.55 -17.87
N GLN A 78 -15.40 -10.48 -18.29
CA GLN A 78 -15.78 -11.87 -18.58
C GLN A 78 -15.96 -12.66 -17.28
N SER A 79 -15.24 -12.28 -16.22
CA SER A 79 -15.35 -12.87 -14.88
C SER A 79 -16.70 -12.59 -14.20
N GLY A 80 -17.43 -11.54 -14.65
CA GLY A 80 -18.73 -11.18 -14.10
C GLY A 80 -18.67 -10.67 -12.66
N ILE A 81 -17.54 -10.13 -12.23
CA ILE A 81 -17.32 -9.57 -10.88
C ILE A 81 -18.18 -8.33 -10.67
N TRP A 82 -18.81 -8.24 -9.51
CA TRP A 82 -19.58 -7.08 -9.11
C TRP A 82 -18.69 -5.91 -8.71
N MET A 83 -18.97 -4.72 -9.24
CA MET A 83 -18.34 -3.46 -8.83
C MET A 83 -19.34 -2.30 -8.92
N SER A 84 -19.20 -1.32 -8.04
CA SER A 84 -20.09 -0.17 -8.04
C SER A 84 -19.74 0.87 -9.09
N ASP A 85 -20.73 1.67 -9.48
CA ASP A 85 -20.60 2.78 -10.43
C ASP A 85 -19.68 3.92 -9.88
N LEU A 86 -19.21 3.81 -8.63
CA LEU A 86 -18.21 4.70 -8.04
C LEU A 86 -16.83 4.53 -8.71
N LEU A 87 -16.54 3.33 -9.24
CA LEU A 87 -15.22 2.96 -9.77
C LEU A 87 -15.30 2.44 -11.23
N PRO A 88 -15.84 3.24 -12.18
CA PRO A 88 -16.16 2.76 -13.52
C PRO A 88 -14.93 2.43 -14.37
N LYS A 89 -13.77 3.11 -14.16
CA LYS A 89 -12.53 2.84 -14.90
C LYS A 89 -11.85 1.58 -14.38
N LEU A 90 -11.79 1.40 -13.06
CA LEU A 90 -11.23 0.22 -12.41
C LEU A 90 -12.07 -1.03 -12.73
N ALA A 91 -13.38 -0.87 -12.87
CA ALA A 91 -14.29 -1.94 -13.31
C ALA A 91 -13.92 -2.52 -14.68
N THR A 92 -13.22 -1.78 -15.53
CA THR A 92 -12.70 -2.30 -16.80
C THR A 92 -11.49 -3.24 -16.65
N CYS A 93 -10.93 -3.34 -15.43
CA CYS A 93 -9.75 -4.14 -15.12
C CYS A 93 -10.08 -5.41 -14.32
N VAL A 94 -11.36 -5.69 -14.02
CA VAL A 94 -11.76 -6.78 -13.10
C VAL A 94 -11.27 -8.17 -13.53
N ASP A 95 -11.10 -8.39 -14.84
CA ASP A 95 -10.60 -9.66 -15.36
C ASP A 95 -9.10 -9.88 -15.09
N ASP A 96 -8.36 -8.84 -14.69
CA ASP A 96 -6.97 -8.91 -14.26
C ASP A 96 -6.82 -8.94 -12.73
N MET A 97 -7.92 -8.86 -11.98
CA MET A 97 -7.94 -8.69 -10.53
C MET A 97 -8.45 -9.93 -9.82
N ALA A 98 -8.04 -10.11 -8.58
CA ALA A 98 -8.61 -11.07 -7.63
C ALA A 98 -9.08 -10.33 -6.37
N PHE A 99 -10.26 -10.69 -5.86
CA PHE A 99 -10.88 -10.01 -4.72
C PHE A 99 -10.96 -10.94 -3.51
N ILE A 100 -10.44 -10.49 -2.38
CA ILE A 100 -10.62 -11.12 -1.07
C ILE A 100 -11.72 -10.36 -0.35
N TYR A 101 -12.93 -10.92 -0.29
CA TYR A 101 -14.08 -10.28 0.38
C TYR A 101 -14.11 -10.49 1.88
N SER A 102 -13.33 -11.44 2.38
CA SER A 102 -13.36 -11.92 3.76
C SER A 102 -12.19 -11.41 4.61
N MET A 103 -11.62 -10.26 4.27
CA MET A 103 -10.62 -9.64 5.13
C MET A 103 -11.22 -9.26 6.49
N GLN A 104 -10.46 -9.50 7.57
CA GLN A 104 -10.82 -9.13 8.92
C GLN A 104 -9.65 -8.45 9.63
N SER A 105 -9.92 -7.34 10.30
CA SER A 105 -8.97 -6.62 11.13
C SER A 105 -9.18 -6.95 12.62
N LYS A 106 -8.11 -6.98 13.39
CA LYS A 106 -8.17 -7.15 14.86
C LYS A 106 -8.54 -5.87 15.59
N THR A 107 -8.70 -4.77 14.90
CA THR A 107 -9.00 -3.46 15.46
C THR A 107 -9.87 -2.64 14.51
N ALA A 108 -10.59 -1.69 15.07
CA ALA A 108 -11.35 -0.68 14.33
C ALA A 108 -10.81 0.74 14.59
N LEU A 109 -9.56 0.86 15.05
CA LEU A 109 -8.84 2.12 15.24
C LEU A 109 -7.88 2.34 14.08
N HIS A 110 -7.85 3.54 13.48
CA HIS A 110 -7.03 3.83 12.29
C HIS A 110 -5.54 3.58 12.51
N GLY A 111 -4.91 4.16 13.54
CA GLY A 111 -3.47 3.96 13.80
C GLY A 111 -3.10 2.47 13.98
N PRO A 112 -3.69 1.76 14.96
CA PRO A 112 -3.49 0.32 15.14
C PRO A 112 -3.84 -0.53 13.91
N GLY A 113 -4.89 -0.17 13.16
CA GLY A 113 -5.29 -0.85 11.93
C GLY A 113 -4.27 -0.68 10.81
N ASN A 114 -3.75 0.55 10.63
CA ASN A 114 -2.65 0.81 9.70
C ASN A 114 -1.41 -0.01 10.07
N PHE A 115 -1.03 -0.05 11.34
CA PHE A 115 0.08 -0.89 11.80
C PHE A 115 -0.19 -2.38 11.50
N MET A 116 -1.40 -2.88 11.81
CA MET A 116 -1.77 -4.27 11.56
C MET A 116 -1.62 -4.66 10.08
N MET A 117 -2.09 -3.82 9.17
CA MET A 117 -2.01 -4.09 7.73
C MET A 117 -0.60 -3.92 7.17
N ASN A 118 0.25 -3.10 7.78
CA ASN A 118 1.62 -2.88 7.32
C ASN A 118 2.64 -3.80 7.99
N THR A 119 2.45 -4.17 9.26
CA THR A 119 3.46 -4.87 10.07
C THR A 119 2.99 -6.22 10.63
N GLY A 120 1.69 -6.55 10.50
CA GLY A 120 1.08 -7.71 11.16
C GLY A 120 0.83 -7.50 12.66
N GLN A 121 1.05 -6.30 13.22
CA GLN A 121 0.90 -6.00 14.63
C GLN A 121 0.09 -4.72 14.84
N ILE A 122 -0.72 -4.68 15.90
CA ILE A 122 -1.51 -3.48 16.25
C ILE A 122 -0.70 -2.41 16.99
N LEU A 123 0.49 -2.76 17.44
CA LEU A 123 1.41 -1.88 18.17
C LEU A 123 2.54 -1.39 17.27
N PRO A 124 3.08 -0.19 17.51
CA PRO A 124 4.25 0.32 16.80
C PRO A 124 5.53 -0.44 17.16
N GLY A 125 6.58 -0.28 16.34
CA GLY A 125 7.92 -0.82 16.61
C GLY A 125 8.25 -2.13 15.90
N PHE A 126 7.33 -2.66 15.11
CA PHE A 126 7.54 -3.85 14.28
C PHE A 126 7.90 -3.48 12.84
N PRO A 127 8.72 -4.30 12.15
CA PRO A 127 9.08 -4.06 10.77
C PRO A 127 7.86 -4.19 9.84
N SER A 128 7.77 -3.29 8.88
CA SER A 128 6.74 -3.33 7.85
C SER A 128 6.97 -4.46 6.84
N MET A 129 5.91 -4.83 6.09
CA MET A 129 5.98 -5.81 5.00
C MET A 129 7.08 -5.44 3.98
N GLY A 130 7.18 -4.15 3.61
CA GLY A 130 8.25 -3.69 2.72
C GLY A 130 9.65 -3.88 3.32
N SER A 131 9.81 -3.65 4.63
CA SER A 131 11.08 -3.90 5.33
C SER A 131 11.45 -5.38 5.34
N TRP A 132 10.50 -6.29 5.59
CA TRP A 132 10.72 -7.73 5.54
C TRP A 132 11.06 -8.22 4.13
N ILE A 133 10.36 -7.73 3.09
CA ILE A 133 10.64 -8.06 1.70
C ILE A 133 12.05 -7.63 1.30
N THR A 134 12.44 -6.40 1.68
CA THR A 134 13.79 -5.90 1.37
C THR A 134 14.88 -6.57 2.19
N TYR A 135 14.58 -7.02 3.42
CA TYR A 135 15.48 -7.84 4.20
C TYR A 135 15.72 -9.20 3.53
N GLY A 136 14.65 -9.85 3.04
CA GLY A 136 14.75 -11.15 2.38
C GLY A 136 15.42 -11.10 1.00
N LEU A 137 15.11 -10.11 0.17
CA LEU A 137 15.48 -10.08 -1.25
C LEU A 137 16.48 -8.99 -1.63
N GLY A 138 16.66 -7.96 -0.79
CA GLY A 138 17.44 -6.78 -1.17
C GLY A 138 16.80 -5.97 -2.31
N CYS A 139 17.64 -5.21 -3.02
CA CYS A 139 17.24 -4.37 -4.16
C CYS A 139 17.75 -4.97 -5.48
N GLU A 140 17.02 -4.76 -6.56
CA GLU A 140 17.47 -5.13 -7.92
C GLU A 140 18.40 -4.06 -8.53
N THR A 141 18.44 -2.88 -7.94
CA THR A 141 19.26 -1.75 -8.36
C THR A 141 20.15 -1.27 -7.20
N ASP A 142 21.34 -0.77 -7.55
CA ASP A 142 22.25 -0.19 -6.55
C ASP A 142 22.02 1.33 -6.36
N ASN A 143 21.19 1.97 -7.21
CA ASN A 143 21.05 3.42 -7.29
C ASN A 143 19.75 3.96 -6.68
N LEU A 144 18.81 3.09 -6.32
CA LEU A 144 17.53 3.46 -5.73
C LEU A 144 17.28 2.68 -4.44
N PRO A 145 16.50 3.23 -3.49
CA PRO A 145 16.08 2.49 -2.31
C PRO A 145 15.28 1.25 -2.70
N SER A 146 15.42 0.19 -1.93
CA SER A 146 14.64 -1.05 -2.15
C SER A 146 13.18 -0.88 -1.82
N PHE A 147 12.85 0.05 -0.91
CA PHE A 147 11.52 0.34 -0.43
C PHE A 147 11.25 1.84 -0.48
N VAL A 148 10.20 2.23 -1.19
CA VAL A 148 9.77 3.63 -1.35
C VAL A 148 8.33 3.79 -0.92
N VAL A 149 8.03 4.88 -0.22
CA VAL A 149 6.67 5.27 0.16
C VAL A 149 6.31 6.61 -0.48
N LEU A 150 5.15 6.66 -1.10
CA LEU A 150 4.56 7.83 -1.73
C LEU A 150 3.34 8.26 -0.90
N PRO A 151 3.49 9.20 0.05
CA PRO A 151 2.38 9.68 0.86
C PRO A 151 1.39 10.50 0.03
N ASP A 152 0.16 10.64 0.51
CA ASP A 152 -0.82 11.54 -0.11
C ASP A 152 -0.33 12.99 -0.08
N LYS A 153 -0.76 13.80 -1.06
CA LYS A 153 -0.41 15.23 -1.13
C LYS A 153 -0.82 16.02 0.12
N ARG A 154 -1.79 15.53 0.88
CA ARG A 154 -2.35 16.15 2.08
C ARG A 154 -1.57 15.83 3.34
N GLY A 155 -0.68 14.84 3.32
CA GLY A 155 0.15 14.47 4.46
C GLY A 155 0.30 12.97 4.67
N LEU A 156 0.68 12.61 5.89
CA LEU A 156 0.93 11.23 6.30
C LEU A 156 -0.37 10.55 6.74
N PRO A 157 -0.48 9.21 6.61
CA PRO A 157 -1.62 8.46 7.14
C PRO A 157 -1.59 8.39 8.69
N PRO A 158 -2.67 7.94 9.35
CA PRO A 158 -2.68 7.66 10.78
C PRO A 158 -1.54 6.73 11.18
N GLY A 159 -0.77 7.11 12.21
CA GLY A 159 0.45 6.43 12.63
C GLY A 159 1.72 6.92 11.93
N GLY A 160 1.61 7.80 10.93
CA GLY A 160 2.74 8.48 10.29
C GLY A 160 3.80 7.52 9.72
N ILE A 161 5.06 7.93 9.82
CA ILE A 161 6.22 7.19 9.29
C ILE A 161 6.46 5.83 9.94
N ILE A 162 5.86 5.57 11.11
CA ILE A 162 5.98 4.28 11.81
C ILE A 162 5.41 3.14 10.96
N ASN A 163 4.42 3.41 10.10
CA ASN A 163 3.81 2.43 9.21
C ASN A 163 4.80 1.72 8.27
N TRP A 164 5.94 2.35 7.97
CA TRP A 164 6.96 1.81 7.05
C TRP A 164 8.36 1.79 7.63
N GLY A 165 8.40 1.73 8.96
CA GLY A 165 9.65 1.60 9.71
C GLY A 165 10.28 0.21 9.56
N ALA A 166 11.60 0.16 9.77
CA ALA A 166 12.33 -1.11 9.85
C ALA A 166 12.12 -1.84 11.18
N GLY A 167 11.53 -1.19 12.21
CA GLY A 167 11.35 -1.77 13.53
C GLY A 167 12.67 -2.27 14.11
N PHE A 168 12.73 -3.55 14.44
CA PHE A 168 13.94 -4.22 14.94
C PHE A 168 14.86 -4.75 13.83
N LEU A 169 14.47 -4.69 12.55
CA LEU A 169 15.37 -4.98 11.43
C LEU A 169 16.39 -3.84 11.24
N PRO A 170 17.54 -4.11 10.58
CA PRO A 170 18.51 -3.08 10.27
C PRO A 170 17.88 -1.89 9.51
N ALA A 171 18.26 -0.67 9.88
CA ALA A 171 17.67 0.58 9.37
C ALA A 171 17.75 0.73 7.83
N GLN A 172 18.68 0.04 7.17
CA GLN A 172 18.80 0.00 5.71
C GLN A 172 17.54 -0.55 5.00
N HIS A 173 16.65 -1.25 5.72
CA HIS A 173 15.40 -1.80 5.20
C HIS A 173 14.19 -0.89 5.44
N GLN A 174 14.40 0.28 6.06
CA GLN A 174 13.37 1.30 6.21
C GLN A 174 13.05 1.94 4.86
N ALA A 175 11.78 2.35 4.67
CA ALA A 175 11.39 3.05 3.47
C ALA A 175 12.02 4.44 3.34
N THR A 176 12.29 4.82 2.10
CA THR A 176 12.51 6.22 1.73
C THR A 176 11.17 6.84 1.33
N THR A 177 10.80 7.94 1.97
CA THR A 177 9.59 8.70 1.63
C THR A 177 9.88 9.65 0.47
N VAL A 178 9.03 9.60 -0.57
CA VAL A 178 9.15 10.46 -1.76
C VAL A 178 7.82 11.20 -1.97
N ASN A 179 7.83 12.51 -1.89
CA ASN A 179 6.68 13.36 -2.19
C ASN A 179 6.74 13.87 -3.63
N VAL A 180 6.12 13.15 -4.55
CA VAL A 180 6.09 13.50 -5.98
C VAL A 180 5.32 14.78 -6.27
N ASN A 181 4.52 15.27 -5.33
CA ASN A 181 3.75 16.50 -5.46
C ASN A 181 4.51 17.74 -4.95
N ASP A 182 5.72 17.57 -4.43
CA ASP A 182 6.68 18.62 -4.14
C ASP A 182 7.86 18.53 -5.11
N PRO A 183 7.80 19.22 -6.25
CA PRO A 183 8.84 19.14 -7.27
C PRO A 183 10.17 19.76 -6.83
N ASP A 184 10.15 20.68 -5.87
CA ASP A 184 11.35 21.33 -5.35
C ASP A 184 12.10 20.45 -4.33
N GLN A 185 11.37 19.66 -3.55
CA GLN A 185 11.92 18.74 -2.55
C GLN A 185 11.18 17.40 -2.55
N PRO A 186 11.29 16.60 -3.60
CA PRO A 186 10.58 15.32 -3.67
C PRO A 186 11.03 14.33 -2.59
N ILE A 187 12.25 14.49 -2.10
CA ILE A 187 12.79 13.76 -0.94
C ILE A 187 13.32 14.81 0.03
N ALA A 188 12.79 14.80 1.25
CA ALA A 188 13.18 15.74 2.29
C ALA A 188 14.70 15.66 2.56
N ASP A 189 15.33 16.80 2.67
CA ASP A 189 16.77 16.95 2.99
C ASP A 189 17.74 16.18 2.06
N LEU A 190 17.28 15.78 0.86
CA LEU A 190 18.14 15.09 -0.11
C LEU A 190 19.27 15.98 -0.64
N PHE A 191 18.98 17.27 -0.83
CA PHE A 191 19.96 18.25 -1.27
C PHE A 191 20.25 19.26 -0.18
N PRO A 192 21.50 19.75 -0.08
CA PRO A 192 21.82 20.83 0.85
C PRO A 192 21.00 22.09 0.52
N PRO A 193 20.71 22.94 1.52
CA PRO A 193 20.01 24.20 1.29
C PRO A 193 20.68 25.03 0.19
N LYS A 194 19.89 25.72 -0.64
CA LYS A 194 20.38 26.55 -1.79
C LYS A 194 21.40 27.62 -1.35
N SER A 195 21.47 27.95 -0.06
CA SER A 195 22.49 28.84 0.51
C SER A 195 23.89 28.23 0.62
N PHE A 196 24.03 26.91 0.43
CA PHE A 196 25.33 26.22 0.38
C PHE A 196 25.85 26.17 -1.06
N GLU A 197 26.32 27.29 -1.59
CA GLU A 197 26.85 27.44 -2.97
C GLU A 197 28.16 26.64 -3.23
N MET A 198 28.68 25.91 -2.25
CA MET A 198 29.97 25.23 -2.32
C MET A 198 29.93 23.81 -2.90
N ALA A 199 28.74 23.22 -3.08
CA ALA A 199 28.58 21.87 -3.58
C ALA A 199 28.55 21.83 -5.12
N THR A 200 29.64 21.39 -5.75
CA THR A 200 29.63 21.03 -7.17
C THR A 200 29.63 19.52 -7.32
N PRO A 201 29.02 18.93 -8.37
CA PRO A 201 28.98 17.48 -8.57
C PRO A 201 30.38 16.81 -8.59
N ALA A 202 31.42 17.55 -8.91
CA ALA A 202 32.81 17.06 -8.90
C ALA A 202 33.38 17.04 -7.46
N ARG A 203 33.11 18.07 -6.65
CA ARG A 203 33.52 18.14 -5.23
C ARG A 203 32.76 17.11 -4.41
N ASP A 204 31.49 16.91 -4.68
CA ASP A 204 30.65 15.92 -3.98
C ASP A 204 31.20 14.51 -4.20
N ARG A 205 31.60 14.14 -5.41
CA ARG A 205 32.21 12.84 -5.71
C ARG A 205 33.53 12.63 -4.96
N VAL A 206 34.40 13.65 -4.87
CA VAL A 206 35.67 13.55 -4.11
C VAL A 206 35.36 13.46 -2.61
N GLY A 207 34.41 14.24 -2.10
CA GLY A 207 33.97 14.20 -0.70
C GLY A 207 33.38 12.84 -0.33
N LEU A 208 32.52 12.28 -1.16
CA LEU A 208 31.92 10.95 -0.97
C LEU A 208 32.97 9.85 -0.97
N SER A 209 33.94 9.88 -1.90
CA SER A 209 35.04 8.91 -1.94
C SER A 209 35.96 8.99 -0.71
N LEU A 210 36.20 10.20 -0.18
CA LEU A 210 36.93 10.38 1.07
C LEU A 210 36.14 9.86 2.26
N LEU A 211 34.82 10.15 2.32
CA LEU A 211 33.94 9.69 3.38
C LEU A 211 33.85 8.15 3.40
N GLU A 212 33.75 7.52 2.24
CA GLU A 212 33.77 6.06 2.10
C GLU A 212 35.05 5.46 2.70
N LYS A 213 36.23 6.01 2.37
CA LYS A 213 37.48 5.56 2.95
C LYS A 213 37.54 5.77 4.48
N LEU A 214 37.11 6.89 4.96
CA LEU A 214 37.03 7.16 6.41
C LEU A 214 36.08 6.20 7.11
N ASN A 215 34.92 5.91 6.51
CA ASN A 215 33.97 4.94 7.02
C ASN A 215 34.56 3.52 7.05
N GLN A 216 35.30 3.10 6.01
CA GLN A 216 35.97 1.80 5.97
C GLN A 216 37.05 1.69 7.07
N ILE A 217 37.84 2.73 7.29
CA ILE A 217 38.85 2.79 8.37
C ILE A 217 38.17 2.72 9.74
N HIS A 218 37.03 3.43 9.92
CA HIS A 218 36.29 3.44 11.16
C HIS A 218 35.58 2.11 11.44
N HIS A 219 35.08 1.46 10.40
CA HIS A 219 34.38 0.18 10.49
C HIS A 219 35.33 -1.01 10.73
N SER A 220 36.52 -1.01 10.15
CA SER A 220 37.42 -2.16 10.18
C SER A 220 37.76 -2.72 11.58
N PRO A 221 37.94 -1.90 12.65
CA PRO A 221 38.14 -2.38 14.00
C PRO A 221 36.80 -2.64 14.75
N ARG A 222 35.65 -2.40 14.12
CA ARG A 222 34.31 -2.46 14.71
C ARG A 222 33.37 -3.38 13.93
N THR A 223 33.90 -4.43 13.36
CA THR A 223 33.13 -5.49 12.70
C THR A 223 32.14 -6.11 13.69
N GLY A 224 30.85 -6.14 13.33
CA GLY A 224 29.78 -6.65 14.17
C GLY A 224 28.85 -5.57 14.81
N PHE A 225 29.15 -4.29 14.59
CA PHE A 225 28.22 -3.21 14.95
C PHE A 225 27.25 -2.94 13.77
N SER A 226 26.11 -3.65 13.78
CA SER A 226 25.11 -3.59 12.70
C SER A 226 24.54 -2.19 12.47
N GLU A 227 24.42 -1.37 13.53
CA GLU A 227 23.94 0.01 13.44
C GLU A 227 24.93 0.90 12.68
N LEU A 228 26.25 0.68 12.85
CA LEU A 228 27.27 1.42 12.12
C LEU A 228 27.25 1.06 10.63
N GLU A 229 27.14 -0.21 10.31
CA GLU A 229 27.01 -0.68 8.91
C GLU A 229 25.74 -0.13 8.26
N ALA A 230 24.61 -0.18 8.95
CA ALA A 230 23.35 0.37 8.46
C ALA A 230 23.45 1.88 8.20
N ARG A 231 24.11 2.63 9.08
CA ARG A 231 24.35 4.06 8.92
C ARG A 231 25.23 4.38 7.72
N ILE A 232 26.33 3.66 7.53
CA ILE A 232 27.22 3.81 6.37
C ILE A 232 26.42 3.58 5.08
N LYS A 233 25.70 2.45 4.98
CA LYS A 233 24.87 2.12 3.82
C LYS A 233 23.77 3.15 3.57
N ALA A 234 23.18 3.74 4.62
CA ALA A 234 22.18 4.79 4.47
C ALA A 234 22.76 6.08 3.86
N TYR A 235 23.97 6.49 4.26
CA TYR A 235 24.65 7.63 3.64
C TYR A 235 25.07 7.35 2.18
N GLU A 236 25.57 6.18 1.89
CA GLU A 236 25.91 5.77 0.52
C GLU A 236 24.67 5.76 -0.37
N MET A 237 23.55 5.23 0.14
CA MET A 237 22.28 5.24 -0.57
C MET A 237 21.78 6.67 -0.80
N ALA A 238 21.85 7.56 0.20
CA ALA A 238 21.47 8.95 0.05
C ALA A 238 22.29 9.64 -1.04
N ALA A 239 23.58 9.40 -1.11
CA ALA A 239 24.46 9.96 -2.15
C ALA A 239 24.09 9.44 -3.56
N ARG A 240 23.81 8.15 -3.71
CA ARG A 240 23.34 7.58 -4.98
C ARG A 240 21.98 8.11 -5.38
N LEU A 241 21.09 8.29 -4.40
CA LEU A 241 19.76 8.82 -4.59
C LEU A 241 19.78 10.28 -5.07
N GLN A 242 20.72 11.11 -4.55
CA GLN A 242 20.92 12.48 -5.04
C GLN A 242 21.18 12.52 -6.57
N LEU A 243 21.86 11.51 -7.10
CA LEU A 243 22.18 11.43 -8.51
C LEU A 243 21.02 10.88 -9.37
N SER A 244 20.22 9.97 -8.82
CA SER A 244 19.18 9.23 -9.56
C SER A 244 17.74 9.76 -9.35
N ALA A 245 17.49 10.38 -8.19
CA ALA A 245 16.15 10.88 -7.87
C ALA A 245 15.58 11.87 -8.88
N PRO A 246 16.34 12.88 -9.37
CA PRO A 246 15.82 13.83 -10.35
C PRO A 246 15.32 13.14 -11.63
N GLU A 247 16.05 12.14 -12.14
CA GLU A 247 15.65 11.40 -13.34
C GLU A 247 14.40 10.55 -13.11
N VAL A 248 14.25 9.97 -11.92
CA VAL A 248 13.10 9.11 -11.59
C VAL A 248 11.84 9.93 -11.35
N THR A 249 11.97 11.06 -10.64
CA THR A 249 10.83 11.93 -10.28
C THR A 249 10.41 12.86 -11.41
N ASP A 250 11.27 13.12 -12.38
CA ASP A 250 10.93 13.92 -13.57
C ASP A 250 9.98 13.13 -14.50
N LEU A 251 8.72 13.53 -14.51
CA LEU A 251 7.66 12.94 -15.34
C LEU A 251 7.53 13.65 -16.70
N THR A 252 8.33 14.67 -17.00
CA THR A 252 8.23 15.44 -18.25
C THR A 252 8.52 14.60 -19.48
N GLY A 253 9.41 13.59 -19.35
CA GLY A 253 9.76 12.66 -20.42
C GLY A 253 8.71 11.59 -20.74
N GLU A 254 7.61 11.49 -19.99
CA GLU A 254 6.53 10.56 -20.30
C GLU A 254 5.72 11.00 -21.51
N SER A 255 5.21 10.01 -22.29
CA SER A 255 4.39 10.32 -23.47
C SER A 255 3.09 11.02 -23.08
N GLU A 256 2.55 11.83 -23.98
CA GLU A 256 1.24 12.48 -23.78
C GLU A 256 0.12 11.45 -23.55
N GLY A 257 0.21 10.27 -24.18
CA GLY A 257 -0.71 9.17 -23.94
C GLY A 257 -0.64 8.67 -22.49
N THR A 258 0.57 8.53 -21.94
CA THR A 258 0.78 8.15 -20.54
C THR A 258 0.26 9.24 -19.59
N LYS A 259 0.60 10.51 -19.84
CA LYS A 259 0.13 11.63 -19.01
C LYS A 259 -1.40 11.70 -18.96
N LYS A 260 -2.04 11.51 -20.12
CA LYS A 260 -3.50 11.46 -20.24
C LYS A 260 -4.11 10.24 -19.53
N LEU A 261 -3.47 9.07 -19.63
CA LEU A 261 -3.93 7.83 -18.96
C LEU A 261 -4.02 8.03 -17.44
N TYR A 262 -3.01 8.66 -16.84
CA TYR A 262 -2.95 8.97 -15.40
C TYR A 262 -3.63 10.29 -15.03
N GLU A 263 -4.23 11.00 -15.98
CA GLU A 263 -4.94 12.29 -15.79
C GLU A 263 -4.11 13.32 -15.01
N LEU A 264 -2.83 13.48 -15.36
CA LEU A 264 -1.88 14.28 -14.61
C LEU A 264 -2.27 15.77 -14.49
N ASP A 265 -3.01 16.30 -15.46
CA ASP A 265 -3.45 17.71 -15.51
C ASP A 265 -4.76 17.94 -14.74
N HIS A 266 -5.43 16.88 -14.28
CA HIS A 266 -6.67 17.03 -13.52
C HIS A 266 -6.37 17.55 -12.11
N PRO A 267 -7.05 18.64 -11.66
CA PRO A 267 -6.68 19.34 -10.42
C PRO A 267 -6.76 18.47 -9.17
N GLU A 268 -7.71 17.52 -9.10
CA GLU A 268 -7.91 16.64 -7.94
C GLU A 268 -7.28 15.25 -8.14
N ILE A 269 -7.46 14.66 -9.31
CA ILE A 269 -7.01 13.30 -9.62
C ILE A 269 -5.51 13.28 -9.91
N GLY A 270 -4.96 14.31 -10.57
CA GLY A 270 -3.59 14.33 -11.09
C GLY A 270 -2.52 14.12 -10.02
N ALA A 271 -2.76 14.51 -8.77
CA ALA A 271 -1.82 14.26 -7.68
C ALA A 271 -1.62 12.76 -7.41
N PHE A 272 -2.72 12.01 -7.29
CA PHE A 272 -2.66 10.55 -7.13
C PHE A 272 -2.24 9.83 -8.41
N GLY A 273 -2.61 10.36 -9.58
CA GLY A 273 -2.11 9.91 -10.87
C GLY A 273 -0.59 9.97 -10.97
N ARG A 274 0.03 11.08 -10.51
CA ARG A 274 1.51 11.22 -10.43
C ARG A 274 2.13 10.19 -9.48
N GLN A 275 1.52 9.93 -8.33
CA GLN A 275 2.00 8.91 -7.40
C GLN A 275 1.97 7.51 -8.04
N CYS A 276 0.87 7.13 -8.68
CA CYS A 276 0.74 5.84 -9.38
C CYS A 276 1.73 5.71 -10.54
N LEU A 277 1.92 6.77 -11.34
CA LEU A 277 2.91 6.80 -12.41
C LEU A 277 4.33 6.66 -11.87
N LEU A 278 4.67 7.37 -10.79
CA LEU A 278 5.98 7.25 -10.16
C LEU A 278 6.18 5.85 -9.59
N ALA A 279 5.15 5.23 -8.98
CA ALA A 279 5.23 3.86 -8.50
C ALA A 279 5.59 2.86 -9.62
N ARG A 280 4.97 3.00 -10.81
CA ARG A 280 5.33 2.21 -11.99
C ARG A 280 6.79 2.44 -12.41
N ARG A 281 7.24 3.70 -12.47
CA ARG A 281 8.62 4.05 -12.87
C ARG A 281 9.67 3.51 -11.88
N LEU A 282 9.40 3.60 -10.59
CA LEU A 282 10.24 3.04 -9.54
C LEU A 282 10.33 1.51 -9.66
N ALA A 283 9.20 0.85 -9.84
CA ALA A 283 9.13 -0.59 -10.06
C ALA A 283 9.90 -1.02 -11.34
N GLU A 284 9.73 -0.28 -12.45
CA GLU A 284 10.46 -0.50 -13.72
C GLU A 284 11.99 -0.40 -13.54
N ARG A 285 12.46 0.44 -12.61
CA ARG A 285 13.88 0.64 -12.29
C ARG A 285 14.42 -0.28 -11.18
N GLY A 286 13.63 -1.26 -10.74
CA GLY A 286 14.07 -2.29 -9.81
C GLY A 286 13.85 -1.99 -8.33
N VAL A 287 13.02 -0.99 -7.98
CA VAL A 287 12.55 -0.82 -6.60
C VAL A 287 11.64 -2.01 -6.25
N ARG A 288 11.96 -2.69 -5.15
CA ARG A 288 11.33 -3.95 -4.77
C ARG A 288 9.92 -3.79 -4.21
N PHE A 289 9.73 -2.73 -3.41
CA PHE A 289 8.44 -2.44 -2.79
C PHE A 289 8.13 -0.95 -2.89
N VAL A 290 6.99 -0.61 -3.48
CA VAL A 290 6.49 0.76 -3.55
C VAL A 290 5.12 0.81 -2.89
N GLN A 291 4.98 1.66 -1.87
CA GLN A 291 3.70 1.87 -1.20
C GLN A 291 3.16 3.26 -1.56
N VAL A 292 1.91 3.30 -1.99
CA VAL A 292 1.20 4.51 -2.43
C VAL A 292 0.00 4.74 -1.52
N TYR A 293 -0.02 5.87 -0.81
CA TYR A 293 -1.15 6.22 0.03
C TYR A 293 -2.20 7.02 -0.73
N CYS A 294 -3.45 6.61 -0.61
CA CYS A 294 -4.64 7.27 -1.12
C CYS A 294 -5.45 7.74 0.09
N GLY A 295 -5.04 8.84 0.69
CA GLY A 295 -5.60 9.42 1.91
C GLY A 295 -4.56 9.69 3.00
N ALA A 296 -4.75 10.78 3.75
CA ALA A 296 -3.90 11.24 4.84
C ALA A 296 -4.64 11.22 6.18
N GLU A 297 -3.96 11.49 7.29
CA GLU A 297 -4.59 11.63 8.59
C GLU A 297 -5.49 12.87 8.64
N ASN A 298 -6.59 12.75 9.35
CA ASN A 298 -7.56 13.82 9.50
C ASN A 298 -7.08 14.84 10.56
N THR A 299 -6.19 15.73 10.15
CA THR A 299 -5.59 16.75 11.04
C THR A 299 -6.26 18.12 10.95
N THR A 300 -7.14 18.34 9.96
CA THR A 300 -7.80 19.62 9.72
C THR A 300 -9.31 19.47 9.62
N ALA A 301 -10.04 20.50 10.04
CA ALA A 301 -11.51 20.57 9.88
C ALA A 301 -11.90 20.96 8.45
N GLU A 302 -11.50 20.16 7.46
CA GLU A 302 -11.87 20.37 6.08
C GLU A 302 -13.31 19.92 5.81
N LYS A 303 -13.95 20.56 4.84
CA LYS A 303 -15.31 20.21 4.43
C LYS A 303 -15.40 18.79 3.86
N ILE A 304 -14.36 18.36 3.15
CA ILE A 304 -14.20 17.00 2.63
C ILE A 304 -13.11 16.35 3.46
N ARG A 305 -13.36 15.12 3.95
CA ARG A 305 -12.36 14.37 4.72
C ARG A 305 -11.10 14.12 3.88
N PRO A 306 -9.88 14.26 4.45
CA PRO A 306 -8.63 14.06 3.74
C PRO A 306 -8.30 12.58 3.47
N ASN A 307 -9.24 11.67 3.73
CA ASN A 307 -9.14 10.23 3.60
C ASN A 307 -10.53 9.58 3.47
N TRP A 308 -10.60 8.24 3.55
CA TRP A 308 -11.83 7.45 3.43
C TRP A 308 -12.67 7.40 4.72
N ASP A 309 -12.29 8.15 5.78
CA ASP A 309 -12.96 8.15 7.08
C ASP A 309 -14.26 8.98 7.06
N SER A 310 -15.35 8.37 6.59
CA SER A 310 -16.62 9.05 6.37
C SER A 310 -17.70 8.63 7.38
N HIS A 311 -17.81 9.40 8.46
CA HIS A 311 -18.79 9.21 9.52
C HIS A 311 -20.11 9.98 9.30
N GLU A 312 -20.10 11.06 8.51
CA GLU A 312 -21.22 11.99 8.38
C GLU A 312 -21.90 11.93 7.02
N ASP A 313 -21.12 11.93 5.94
CA ASP A 313 -21.64 12.02 4.57
C ASP A 313 -20.78 11.22 3.59
N LEU A 314 -21.04 9.93 3.50
CA LEU A 314 -20.29 9.00 2.64
C LEU A 314 -20.44 9.35 1.14
N PRO A 315 -21.62 9.77 0.61
CA PRO A 315 -21.74 10.27 -0.76
C PRO A 315 -20.79 11.43 -1.06
N ARG A 316 -20.63 12.37 -0.13
CA ARG A 316 -19.67 13.49 -0.26
C ARG A 316 -18.23 12.98 -0.28
N ASP A 317 -17.84 12.21 0.72
CA ASP A 317 -16.44 11.85 0.95
C ASP A 317 -15.99 10.75 -0.01
N HIS A 318 -16.71 9.63 -0.12
CA HIS A 318 -16.39 8.57 -1.09
C HIS A 318 -16.64 9.02 -2.52
N GLY A 319 -17.63 9.91 -2.76
CA GLY A 319 -17.84 10.52 -4.07
C GLY A 319 -16.67 11.38 -4.53
N TYR A 320 -15.90 11.96 -3.60
CA TYR A 320 -14.65 12.67 -3.89
C TYR A 320 -13.47 11.71 -4.09
N TRP A 321 -13.29 10.73 -3.20
CA TRP A 321 -12.14 9.82 -3.23
C TRP A 321 -12.26 8.73 -4.29
N GLY A 322 -13.49 8.31 -4.62
CA GLY A 322 -13.74 7.26 -5.62
C GLY A 322 -13.11 7.56 -6.97
N PRO A 323 -13.37 8.69 -7.62
CA PRO A 323 -12.74 9.07 -8.88
C PRO A 323 -11.20 9.15 -8.82
N ILE A 324 -10.63 9.55 -7.67
CA ILE A 324 -9.17 9.60 -7.46
C ILE A 324 -8.58 8.20 -7.51
N LEU A 325 -9.12 7.27 -6.70
CA LEU A 325 -8.68 5.87 -6.68
C LEU A 325 -8.92 5.20 -8.03
N ASP A 326 -10.11 5.38 -8.58
CA ASP A 326 -10.56 4.78 -9.85
C ASP A 326 -9.60 5.09 -11.00
N SER A 327 -9.27 6.37 -11.14
CA SER A 327 -8.37 6.81 -12.22
C SER A 327 -6.94 6.33 -12.02
N GLY A 328 -6.36 6.57 -10.84
CA GLY A 328 -4.95 6.22 -10.59
C GLY A 328 -4.71 4.70 -10.61
N ALA A 329 -5.56 3.93 -9.94
CA ALA A 329 -5.42 2.47 -9.88
C ALA A 329 -5.66 1.80 -11.24
N SER A 330 -6.69 2.23 -11.99
CA SER A 330 -6.95 1.68 -13.33
C SER A 330 -5.84 2.03 -14.33
N ALA A 331 -5.30 3.26 -14.25
CA ALA A 331 -4.17 3.68 -15.08
C ALA A 331 -2.93 2.83 -14.79
N LEU A 332 -2.63 2.61 -13.51
CA LEU A 332 -1.51 1.76 -13.08
C LEU A 332 -1.63 0.33 -13.63
N LEU A 333 -2.79 -0.32 -13.47
CA LEU A 333 -2.99 -1.68 -13.96
C LEU A 333 -2.85 -1.76 -15.49
N LYS A 334 -3.45 -0.82 -16.23
CA LYS A 334 -3.38 -0.76 -17.69
C LYS A 334 -1.96 -0.50 -18.20
N ASP A 335 -1.21 0.40 -17.54
CA ASP A 335 0.17 0.71 -17.92
C ASP A 335 1.11 -0.47 -17.64
N LEU A 336 1.01 -1.09 -16.45
CA LEU A 336 1.75 -2.30 -16.13
C LEU A 336 1.45 -3.44 -17.13
N LYS A 337 0.18 -3.66 -17.45
CA LYS A 337 -0.24 -4.69 -18.41
C LYS A 337 0.30 -4.41 -19.82
N SER A 338 0.18 -3.18 -20.30
CA SER A 338 0.65 -2.79 -21.64
C SER A 338 2.17 -2.94 -21.82
N ARG A 339 2.92 -2.84 -20.72
CA ARG A 339 4.39 -3.01 -20.68
C ARG A 339 4.84 -4.44 -20.39
N GLY A 340 3.92 -5.39 -20.19
CA GLY A 340 4.24 -6.75 -19.76
C GLY A 340 4.75 -6.84 -18.32
N MET A 341 4.67 -5.76 -17.54
CA MET A 341 5.17 -5.70 -16.17
C MET A 341 4.18 -6.29 -15.14
N LEU A 342 2.89 -6.39 -15.49
CA LEU A 342 1.89 -6.94 -14.58
C LEU A 342 2.14 -8.41 -14.26
N GLU A 343 2.78 -9.15 -15.16
CA GLU A 343 3.10 -10.57 -14.98
C GLU A 343 4.04 -10.81 -13.79
N ASP A 344 4.98 -9.89 -13.51
CA ASP A 344 5.99 -10.00 -12.46
C ASP A 344 5.87 -8.91 -11.37
N THR A 345 4.81 -8.10 -11.40
CA THR A 345 4.50 -7.08 -10.40
C THR A 345 3.21 -7.43 -9.67
N LEU A 346 3.31 -7.67 -8.36
CA LEU A 346 2.14 -7.83 -7.50
C LEU A 346 1.59 -6.45 -7.14
N VAL A 347 0.36 -6.16 -7.55
CA VAL A 347 -0.37 -4.97 -7.12
C VAL A 347 -1.36 -5.37 -6.03
N ILE A 348 -1.33 -4.66 -4.89
CA ILE A 348 -2.23 -4.87 -3.75
C ILE A 348 -2.97 -3.55 -3.50
N CYS A 349 -4.30 -3.58 -3.37
CA CYS A 349 -5.06 -2.44 -2.91
C CYS A 349 -5.88 -2.82 -1.68
N THR A 350 -5.67 -2.13 -0.59
CA THR A 350 -6.26 -2.44 0.71
C THR A 350 -6.57 -1.20 1.52
N SER A 351 -7.25 -1.39 2.63
CA SER A 351 -7.47 -0.43 3.70
C SER A 351 -7.20 -1.11 5.04
N GLU A 352 -7.18 -0.37 6.13
CA GLU A 352 -6.96 -0.92 7.47
C GLU A 352 -8.16 -1.70 8.02
N PHE A 353 -9.37 -1.37 7.55
CA PHE A 353 -10.65 -2.03 7.80
C PHE A 353 -11.71 -1.49 6.83
N GLY A 354 -12.96 -1.96 6.96
CA GLY A 354 -14.10 -1.52 6.17
C GLY A 354 -15.02 -0.55 6.91
N ARG A 355 -16.22 -0.42 6.38
CA ARG A 355 -17.30 0.39 6.98
C ARG A 355 -18.53 -0.47 7.28
N GLN A 356 -19.27 -0.11 8.36
CA GLN A 356 -20.48 -0.81 8.72
C GLN A 356 -21.57 -0.68 7.64
N PRO A 357 -22.41 -1.72 7.47
CA PRO A 357 -23.53 -1.67 6.53
C PRO A 357 -24.72 -0.83 7.05
N ALA A 358 -24.55 -0.13 8.16
CA ALA A 358 -25.56 0.72 8.78
C ALA A 358 -25.15 2.19 8.75
N ALA A 359 -26.15 3.08 8.81
CA ALA A 359 -25.92 4.49 9.07
C ALA A 359 -25.31 4.69 10.47
N GLN A 360 -24.46 5.67 10.64
CA GLN A 360 -23.94 6.06 11.95
C GLN A 360 -24.95 6.99 12.63
N GLY A 361 -25.82 6.42 13.50
CA GLY A 361 -26.92 7.14 14.12
C GLY A 361 -28.12 7.36 13.19
N ASP A 362 -29.15 8.04 13.69
CA ASP A 362 -30.46 8.06 13.04
C ASP A 362 -30.58 8.93 11.79
N ALA A 363 -29.73 9.93 11.63
CA ALA A 363 -29.81 10.91 10.53
C ALA A 363 -28.55 11.00 9.65
N ALA A 364 -27.53 10.22 9.93
CA ALA A 364 -26.27 10.28 9.21
C ALA A 364 -26.35 9.54 7.87
N LYS A 365 -25.58 10.04 6.88
CA LYS A 365 -25.30 9.35 5.63
C LYS A 365 -23.92 8.67 5.64
N GLY A 366 -23.21 8.75 6.74
CA GLY A 366 -21.91 8.13 6.97
C GLY A 366 -22.05 6.73 7.56
N ARG A 367 -20.93 6.05 7.65
CA ARG A 367 -20.81 4.72 8.22
C ARG A 367 -19.68 4.69 9.25
N ASP A 368 -19.92 4.01 10.37
CA ASP A 368 -18.90 3.76 11.39
C ASP A 368 -17.88 2.69 10.91
N HIS A 369 -16.79 2.52 11.64
CA HIS A 369 -15.72 1.57 11.36
C HIS A 369 -16.20 0.12 11.43
N ASN A 370 -15.68 -0.73 10.56
CA ASN A 370 -15.95 -2.16 10.55
C ASN A 370 -14.67 -2.97 10.43
N GLY A 371 -14.16 -3.48 11.55
CA GLY A 371 -13.07 -4.45 11.55
C GLY A 371 -13.51 -5.88 11.22
N GLY A 372 -14.82 -6.16 11.29
CA GLY A 372 -15.37 -7.52 11.12
C GLY A 372 -15.34 -8.05 9.69
N GLY A 373 -15.35 -7.17 8.70
CA GLY A 373 -15.32 -7.55 7.28
C GLY A 373 -14.93 -6.39 6.39
N PHE A 374 -14.03 -6.62 5.42
CA PHE A 374 -13.67 -5.66 4.37
C PHE A 374 -13.06 -6.37 3.16
N THR A 375 -12.82 -5.62 2.10
CA THR A 375 -12.30 -6.17 0.85
C THR A 375 -10.90 -5.64 0.54
N THR A 376 -10.02 -6.55 0.15
CA THR A 376 -8.73 -6.25 -0.50
C THR A 376 -8.73 -6.85 -1.89
N TRP A 377 -8.14 -6.17 -2.88
CA TRP A 377 -7.93 -6.77 -4.17
C TRP A 377 -6.44 -6.84 -4.53
N LEU A 378 -6.12 -7.82 -5.36
CA LEU A 378 -4.78 -8.14 -5.85
C LEU A 378 -4.80 -8.19 -7.37
N ALA A 379 -3.66 -7.93 -8.02
CA ALA A 379 -3.50 -8.14 -9.45
C ALA A 379 -2.05 -8.46 -9.80
N GLY A 380 -1.84 -9.26 -10.84
CA GLY A 380 -0.51 -9.58 -11.36
C GLY A 380 0.36 -10.42 -10.45
N GLY A 381 1.65 -10.51 -10.75
CA GLY A 381 2.66 -11.19 -9.93
C GLY A 381 2.37 -12.65 -9.60
N GLY A 382 1.64 -13.38 -10.44
CA GLY A 382 1.26 -14.78 -10.19
C GLY A 382 -0.08 -14.97 -9.46
N ILE A 383 -0.85 -13.90 -9.24
CA ILE A 383 -2.24 -13.97 -8.76
C ILE A 383 -3.15 -14.46 -9.89
N LYS A 384 -4.07 -15.36 -9.57
CA LYS A 384 -5.08 -15.90 -10.49
C LYS A 384 -6.10 -14.82 -10.84
N PRO A 385 -6.14 -14.33 -12.08
CA PRO A 385 -6.97 -13.21 -12.48
C PRO A 385 -8.46 -13.58 -12.55
N GLY A 386 -9.36 -12.59 -12.43
CA GLY A 386 -10.81 -12.76 -12.51
C GLY A 386 -11.39 -13.63 -11.39
N THR A 387 -10.76 -13.69 -10.21
CA THR A 387 -11.09 -14.60 -9.10
C THR A 387 -11.64 -13.86 -7.89
N THR A 388 -12.47 -14.55 -7.11
CA THR A 388 -12.95 -14.07 -5.81
C THR A 388 -12.65 -15.10 -4.73
N TYR A 389 -12.39 -14.64 -3.50
CA TYR A 389 -12.05 -15.50 -2.36
C TYR A 389 -12.78 -15.05 -1.10
N GLY A 390 -13.41 -16.02 -0.43
CA GLY A 390 -14.18 -15.79 0.78
C GLY A 390 -15.42 -14.91 0.60
N SER A 391 -16.12 -14.65 1.67
CA SER A 391 -17.29 -13.77 1.67
C SER A 391 -17.53 -13.14 3.03
N THR A 392 -18.19 -11.99 3.05
CA THR A 392 -18.86 -11.45 4.22
C THR A 392 -20.29 -11.99 4.30
N ASP A 393 -20.96 -11.76 5.45
CA ASP A 393 -22.37 -12.09 5.63
C ASP A 393 -23.29 -11.35 4.64
N GLU A 394 -24.58 -11.63 4.68
CA GLU A 394 -25.57 -11.09 3.76
C GLU A 394 -25.66 -9.55 3.78
N LEU A 395 -25.21 -8.91 4.87
CA LEU A 395 -25.23 -7.45 5.03
C LEU A 395 -23.84 -6.82 4.79
N GLY A 396 -22.76 -7.62 4.76
CA GLY A 396 -21.40 -7.12 4.64
C GLY A 396 -20.78 -6.70 5.98
N PHE A 397 -21.29 -7.20 7.11
CA PHE A 397 -20.80 -6.82 8.43
C PHE A 397 -19.62 -7.68 8.91
N LYS A 398 -19.67 -8.99 8.72
CA LYS A 398 -18.64 -9.93 9.17
C LYS A 398 -18.17 -10.84 8.05
N ALA A 399 -16.88 -11.09 8.01
CA ALA A 399 -16.32 -12.18 7.23
C ALA A 399 -16.83 -13.52 7.79
N VAL A 400 -17.44 -14.37 6.95
CA VAL A 400 -18.10 -15.62 7.36
C VAL A 400 -17.55 -16.85 6.65
N ASP A 401 -16.95 -16.69 5.49
CA ASP A 401 -16.34 -17.78 4.74
C ASP A 401 -14.88 -17.46 4.44
N LYS A 402 -13.98 -18.42 4.66
CA LYS A 402 -12.53 -18.30 4.38
C LYS A 402 -11.95 -16.98 4.90
N VAL A 403 -12.14 -16.71 6.20
CA VAL A 403 -11.70 -15.47 6.85
C VAL A 403 -10.19 -15.29 6.69
N VAL A 404 -9.79 -14.10 6.24
CA VAL A 404 -8.40 -13.70 5.97
C VAL A 404 -8.01 -12.55 6.89
N HIS A 405 -6.89 -12.67 7.58
CA HIS A 405 -6.25 -11.58 8.30
C HIS A 405 -5.06 -11.03 7.50
N SER A 406 -4.44 -9.95 7.97
CA SER A 406 -3.22 -9.42 7.36
C SER A 406 -2.10 -10.47 7.23
N TYR A 407 -2.06 -11.46 8.11
CA TYR A 407 -1.05 -12.53 8.10
C TYR A 407 -1.09 -13.39 6.84
N GLU A 408 -2.29 -13.83 6.41
CA GLU A 408 -2.46 -14.63 5.20
C GLU A 408 -2.16 -13.80 3.94
N LEU A 409 -2.54 -12.52 3.95
CA LEU A 409 -2.20 -11.59 2.87
C LEU A 409 -0.67 -11.42 2.76
N HIS A 410 0.00 -11.21 3.89
CA HIS A 410 1.47 -11.09 3.95
C HIS A 410 2.16 -12.40 3.54
N ALA A 411 1.69 -13.56 4.04
CA ALA A 411 2.24 -14.86 3.66
C ALA A 411 2.12 -15.08 2.14
N THR A 412 0.96 -14.74 1.55
CA THR A 412 0.72 -14.86 0.11
C THR A 412 1.63 -13.95 -0.69
N ALA A 413 1.80 -12.69 -0.26
CA ALA A 413 2.72 -11.74 -0.92
C ALA A 413 4.18 -12.22 -0.84
N LEU A 414 4.63 -12.68 0.32
CA LEU A 414 5.98 -13.24 0.49
C LEU A 414 6.18 -14.49 -0.40
N HIS A 415 5.19 -15.38 -0.45
CA HIS A 415 5.23 -16.59 -1.27
C HIS A 415 5.40 -16.24 -2.76
N LEU A 416 4.60 -15.31 -3.28
CA LEU A 416 4.73 -14.87 -4.68
C LEU A 416 6.12 -14.30 -4.99
N LEU A 417 6.76 -13.67 -4.01
CA LEU A 417 8.14 -13.18 -4.12
C LEU A 417 9.22 -14.25 -3.90
N GLY A 418 8.83 -15.53 -3.74
CA GLY A 418 9.77 -16.63 -3.52
C GLY A 418 10.29 -16.73 -2.08
N LEU A 419 9.63 -16.07 -1.12
CA LEU A 419 10.01 -16.07 0.29
C LEU A 419 9.06 -16.96 1.09
N ASP A 420 9.62 -17.89 1.83
CA ASP A 420 8.89 -18.67 2.83
C ASP A 420 8.69 -17.82 4.07
N HIS A 421 7.44 -17.52 4.40
CA HIS A 421 7.07 -16.63 5.50
C HIS A 421 7.42 -17.20 6.90
N GLU A 422 7.64 -18.52 7.01
CA GLU A 422 8.06 -19.17 8.24
C GLU A 422 9.58 -19.21 8.39
N ARG A 423 10.32 -19.26 7.28
CA ARG A 423 11.78 -19.28 7.25
C ARG A 423 12.40 -17.88 7.23
N LEU A 424 11.63 -16.86 6.80
CA LEU A 424 12.08 -15.48 6.83
C LEU A 424 11.94 -14.92 8.24
N THR A 425 12.99 -15.09 9.04
CA THR A 425 13.01 -14.73 10.46
C THR A 425 14.14 -13.76 10.79
N TRP A 426 13.98 -13.09 11.94
CA TRP A 426 15.00 -12.29 12.59
C TRP A 426 14.97 -12.55 14.09
N TYR A 427 16.12 -12.92 14.67
CA TYR A 427 16.21 -13.13 16.11
C TYR A 427 16.18 -11.82 16.88
N TYR A 428 15.15 -11.60 17.67
CA TYR A 428 14.97 -10.40 18.46
C TYR A 428 14.23 -10.70 19.77
N ASN A 429 14.74 -10.17 20.88
CA ASN A 429 14.17 -10.38 22.22
C ASN A 429 13.88 -11.84 22.57
N GLY A 430 14.81 -12.75 22.26
CA GLY A 430 14.71 -14.15 22.63
C GLY A 430 13.87 -15.03 21.69
N LEU A 431 13.31 -14.46 20.59
CA LEU A 431 12.45 -15.17 19.65
C LEU A 431 12.89 -14.94 18.20
N GLU A 432 12.67 -15.95 17.36
CA GLU A 432 12.72 -15.82 15.91
C GLU A 432 11.43 -15.10 15.44
N GLN A 433 11.55 -13.78 15.26
CA GLN A 433 10.44 -12.95 14.83
C GLN A 433 10.18 -13.12 13.33
N ARG A 434 8.92 -13.01 12.89
CA ARG A 434 8.50 -13.05 11.50
C ARG A 434 7.30 -12.13 11.24
N LEU A 435 7.15 -11.67 10.00
CA LEU A 435 6.07 -10.77 9.59
C LEU A 435 4.67 -11.33 9.90
N THR A 436 4.47 -12.62 9.65
CA THR A 436 3.17 -13.29 9.79
C THR A 436 2.85 -13.73 11.22
N GLY A 437 3.71 -13.42 12.18
CA GLY A 437 3.52 -13.86 13.56
C GLY A 437 3.39 -15.40 13.67
N PHE A 438 2.71 -15.89 14.72
CA PHE A 438 2.49 -17.31 14.96
C PHE A 438 1.03 -17.75 14.78
N GLU A 439 0.13 -16.82 14.43
CA GLU A 439 -1.31 -17.06 14.33
C GLU A 439 -1.80 -17.24 12.89
N GLY A 440 -0.98 -16.86 11.89
CA GLY A 440 -1.35 -16.93 10.49
C GLY A 440 -1.56 -18.37 9.99
N LYS A 441 -2.58 -18.56 9.15
CA LYS A 441 -2.92 -19.85 8.53
C LYS A 441 -2.07 -20.20 7.29
N GLY A 442 -1.19 -19.27 6.89
CA GLY A 442 -0.31 -19.45 5.75
C GLY A 442 -0.79 -18.79 4.45
N VAL A 443 -0.34 -19.35 3.35
CA VAL A 443 -0.59 -18.84 2.00
C VAL A 443 -2.02 -19.14 1.54
N ILE A 444 -2.63 -18.25 0.78
CA ILE A 444 -3.95 -18.46 0.16
C ILE A 444 -3.73 -19.09 -1.22
N ASP A 445 -3.56 -20.41 -1.25
CA ASP A 445 -3.21 -21.16 -2.47
C ASP A 445 -4.24 -21.02 -3.59
N GLU A 446 -5.54 -20.87 -3.27
CA GLU A 446 -6.61 -20.73 -4.26
C GLU A 446 -6.52 -19.44 -5.10
N LEU A 447 -5.76 -18.44 -4.62
CA LEU A 447 -5.50 -17.20 -5.35
C LEU A 447 -4.27 -17.30 -6.27
N LEU A 448 -3.52 -18.39 -6.24
CA LEU A 448 -2.28 -18.56 -7.00
C LEU A 448 -2.53 -19.23 -8.36
N MET A 449 -1.76 -18.81 -9.39
CA MET A 449 -1.74 -19.48 -10.72
C MET A 449 -0.93 -20.78 -10.70
#